data_2c6d8f60f4519850f3d284f0e287bf65
#
_entry.id   2c6d8f60f4519850f3d284f0e287bf65
#
_cell.length_a   1.000
_cell.length_b   1.000
_cell.length_c   1.000
_cell.angle_alpha   90.00
_cell.angle_beta   90.00
_cell.angle_gamma   90.00
#
_symmetry.space_group_name_H-M   'P 1'
#
loop_
_entity.id
_entity.type
_entity.pdbx_description
1 polymer ?
#
loop_
_entity_poly.entity_id
_entity_poly.type
_entity_poly.pdbx_seq_one_letter_code
_entity_poly.pdbx_strand_id
1 'polypeptide(L)'
;MRLTRRSLLQTGAAAMAAPAVALDGLVRSPAALAQAPAPERVWKHGLSLFGDLKYPAGFKQFEYVNANAPKGGTARLMAPGTFDNFNMVVAGVKGSLVAGIDLLYDTLMVAALDEVSTEYGLLAEAVSHPEDFASVTYRLRANAKWHDGKPVTVEDVIFSFNAFKTNHPQYSAYYSHVTKAEKTGEREVTFTFDGPGNRELPQIVGQLNVLPKHWWEGTDKAGNKRDVAATTLEPPLGCGAYRLKEFVPGRTIAYERVPDYWGKDVNVNIGRDNFNEQRYEYFRDATVAIEAFKADAIDWRTENSAKNWATAYDFPAVKDGRVVKEEFPILSSGGMQSFAFNIRRPKFADPRVRRAFNFALNFEEMNRQMFFGQYKRVKSYFEGMELASSGLPEGAELAILETVRDKVPPEVFTTAYTNPVNDSPDAMRANLREATRLLREAGYEVRDRRLVDIKTGQPFTAEVLIDQPEWERLVLPYKQPLERLGIQMSLRIVDDAQYENRLRQWDYDIIVASWGQSLSPGNEQRGYWSSKAADQQGSRNLVGIKNPAVDALIERLIYATNRADLVAATQALDRVLLWNFYVVPQWTYGKVRSARWDRFGRPDPLPKYGFSGFPTVWWWDQAKATKVGSRS
;
A
#
# COMPACT_ATOMS: atom_id res chain seq x y z
N MET A 1 -6.81 -35.26 38.03
CA MET A 1 -6.84 -36.74 37.93
C MET A 1 -6.08 -37.12 36.66
N ARG A 2 -4.88 -37.61 36.83
CA ARG A 2 -4.01 -38.10 35.75
C ARG A 2 -4.51 -39.47 35.29
N LEU A 3 -4.54 -39.75 33.97
CA LEU A 3 -4.39 -41.07 33.44
C LEU A 3 -3.65 -41.04 32.08
N THR A 4 -2.62 -41.85 32.07
CA THR A 4 -1.54 -42.01 31.12
C THR A 4 -1.87 -43.06 30.06
N ARG A 5 -1.25 -42.87 28.91
CA ARG A 5 -0.80 -43.82 27.85
C ARG A 5 -0.92 -45.34 28.08
N ARG A 6 -1.12 -46.03 26.96
CA ARG A 6 -0.69 -47.38 26.55
C ARG A 6 -1.72 -48.51 26.56
N SER A 7 -1.60 -49.19 25.45
CA SER A 7 -1.88 -50.61 25.11
C SER A 7 -3.23 -50.92 24.51
N LEU A 8 -3.21 -51.42 23.27
CA LEU A 8 -3.32 -52.83 23.00
C LEU A 8 -3.06 -53.15 21.52
N LEU A 9 -2.01 -53.90 21.33
CA LEU A 9 -1.70 -54.69 20.14
C LEU A 9 -2.32 -56.09 20.33
N GLN A 10 -2.54 -56.76 19.19
CA GLN A 10 -2.70 -58.22 18.97
C GLN A 10 -4.09 -58.78 19.03
N THR A 11 -4.52 -59.38 17.96
CA THR A 11 -4.62 -60.79 17.49
C THR A 11 -5.62 -60.82 16.33
N GLY A 12 -5.55 -61.63 15.29
CA GLY A 12 -4.92 -62.85 15.00
C GLY A 12 -5.12 -63.26 13.53
N ALA A 13 -4.19 -64.02 13.05
CA ALA A 13 -4.20 -64.67 11.76
C ALA A 13 -5.10 -65.90 11.73
N ALA A 14 -5.81 -66.12 10.61
CA ALA A 14 -6.30 -67.43 10.23
C ALA A 14 -6.09 -67.66 8.73
N ALA A 15 -5.23 -68.59 8.43
CA ALA A 15 -4.99 -69.14 7.11
C ALA A 15 -6.05 -70.13 6.69
N MET A 16 -6.50 -70.07 5.43
CA MET A 16 -7.04 -71.24 4.74
C MET A 16 -6.45 -71.32 3.34
N ALA A 17 -5.87 -72.46 3.08
CA ALA A 17 -5.28 -72.87 1.80
C ALA A 17 -6.32 -73.59 0.94
N ALA A 18 -6.26 -73.41 -0.37
CA ALA A 18 -6.34 -74.38 -1.47
C ALA A 18 -6.95 -73.79 -2.75
N PRO A 19 -6.80 -74.39 -3.94
CA PRO A 19 -5.59 -74.90 -4.57
C PRO A 19 -5.27 -74.21 -5.90
N ALA A 20 -4.07 -74.40 -6.38
CA ALA A 20 -3.56 -73.90 -7.65
C ALA A 20 -4.24 -74.53 -8.86
N VAL A 21 -4.72 -73.67 -9.78
CA VAL A 21 -4.94 -74.01 -11.17
C VAL A 21 -4.00 -73.13 -12.00
N ALA A 22 -3.07 -73.78 -12.67
CA ALA A 22 -2.17 -73.16 -13.61
C ALA A 22 -2.98 -72.75 -14.87
N LEU A 23 -2.94 -71.49 -15.19
CA LEU A 23 -3.29 -71.00 -16.52
C LEU A 23 -2.13 -70.10 -16.99
N ASP A 24 -1.38 -70.57 -17.95
CA ASP A 24 -0.45 -69.80 -18.78
C ASP A 24 -1.21 -68.64 -19.43
N GLY A 25 -0.95 -67.43 -18.99
CA GLY A 25 -1.48 -66.22 -19.51
C GLY A 25 -0.43 -65.12 -19.53
N LEU A 26 0.12 -64.83 -20.68
CA LEU A 26 0.96 -63.70 -21.10
C LEU A 26 0.96 -62.54 -20.13
N VAL A 27 2.09 -62.38 -19.41
CA VAL A 27 2.43 -61.15 -18.69
C VAL A 27 2.67 -60.07 -19.74
N ARG A 28 1.62 -59.29 -20.02
CA ARG A 28 1.76 -57.96 -20.64
C ARG A 28 2.32 -57.06 -19.56
N SER A 29 3.58 -56.63 -19.69
CA SER A 29 4.10 -55.47 -18.97
C SER A 29 3.13 -54.31 -19.08
N PRO A 30 2.76 -53.61 -17.99
CA PRO A 30 2.02 -52.38 -18.10
C PRO A 30 2.87 -51.43 -18.94
N ALA A 31 2.40 -51.09 -20.15
CA ALA A 31 2.96 -50.02 -20.92
C ALA A 31 2.98 -48.80 -20.00
N ALA A 32 4.18 -48.27 -19.74
CA ALA A 32 4.34 -46.98 -19.09
C ALA A 32 3.47 -46.02 -19.88
N LEU A 33 2.40 -45.54 -19.26
CA LEU A 33 1.64 -44.40 -19.79
C LEU A 33 2.67 -43.30 -19.94
N ALA A 34 3.13 -43.07 -21.16
CA ALA A 34 3.94 -41.91 -21.49
C ALA A 34 3.12 -40.72 -21.04
N GLN A 35 3.55 -40.05 -20.00
CA GLN A 35 3.00 -38.76 -19.58
C GLN A 35 3.02 -37.87 -20.83
N ALA A 36 1.86 -37.40 -21.25
CA ALA A 36 1.78 -36.43 -22.33
C ALA A 36 2.78 -35.31 -22.01
N PRO A 37 3.58 -34.85 -22.99
CA PRO A 37 4.51 -33.76 -22.75
C PRO A 37 3.71 -32.59 -22.16
N ALA A 38 4.23 -32.04 -21.05
CA ALA A 38 3.61 -30.87 -20.43
C ALA A 38 3.46 -29.79 -21.52
N PRO A 39 2.34 -29.10 -21.60
CA PRO A 39 2.11 -28.10 -22.63
C PRO A 39 3.28 -27.11 -22.62
N GLU A 40 3.80 -26.82 -23.81
CA GLU A 40 4.93 -25.92 -23.97
C GLU A 40 4.57 -24.55 -23.39
N ARG A 41 5.37 -24.06 -22.43
CA ARG A 41 5.12 -22.80 -21.73
C ARG A 41 5.31 -21.62 -22.68
N VAL A 42 4.31 -20.77 -22.79
CA VAL A 42 4.43 -19.49 -23.50
C VAL A 42 5.10 -18.47 -22.58
N TRP A 43 6.32 -18.10 -22.93
CA TRP A 43 7.11 -17.15 -22.16
C TRP A 43 6.90 -15.72 -22.66
N LYS A 44 6.67 -14.79 -21.71
CA LYS A 44 6.48 -13.36 -21.93
C LYS A 44 7.58 -12.57 -21.20
N HIS A 45 7.94 -11.40 -21.70
CA HIS A 45 8.92 -10.51 -21.08
C HIS A 45 8.28 -9.51 -20.09
N GLY A 46 6.97 -9.50 -19.98
CA GLY A 46 6.20 -8.63 -19.09
C GLY A 46 4.81 -9.18 -18.83
N LEU A 47 4.14 -8.60 -17.85
CA LEU A 47 2.74 -8.88 -17.48
C LEU A 47 1.92 -7.60 -17.56
N SER A 48 0.76 -7.67 -18.15
CA SER A 48 -0.28 -6.65 -18.09
C SER A 48 -1.56 -7.26 -17.52
N LEU A 49 -2.25 -6.53 -16.66
CA LEU A 49 -3.47 -7.04 -16.03
C LEU A 49 -4.61 -7.22 -17.05
N PHE A 50 -4.75 -6.30 -18.01
CA PHE A 50 -5.87 -6.28 -18.96
C PHE A 50 -5.51 -5.98 -20.41
N GLY A 51 -4.30 -5.59 -20.72
CA GLY A 51 -3.97 -5.10 -22.04
C GLY A 51 -2.71 -5.70 -22.61
N ASP A 52 -2.41 -5.26 -23.82
CA ASP A 52 -1.13 -5.52 -24.46
C ASP A 52 -0.03 -4.72 -23.76
N LEU A 53 1.20 -5.22 -23.84
CA LEU A 53 2.37 -4.54 -23.32
C LEU A 53 2.73 -3.38 -24.26
N LYS A 54 2.90 -2.16 -23.70
CA LYS A 54 3.37 -0.99 -24.45
C LYS A 54 4.75 -1.22 -25.06
N TYR A 55 5.64 -1.82 -24.27
CA TYR A 55 7.02 -2.07 -24.68
C TYR A 55 7.15 -3.49 -25.23
N PRO A 56 7.57 -3.64 -26.52
CA PRO A 56 7.73 -4.96 -27.14
C PRO A 56 8.93 -5.72 -26.56
N ALA A 57 8.98 -7.03 -26.79
CA ALA A 57 10.13 -7.83 -26.41
C ALA A 57 11.42 -7.25 -27.01
N GLY A 58 12.45 -7.13 -26.17
CA GLY A 58 13.73 -6.55 -26.58
C GLY A 58 13.76 -5.02 -26.65
N PHE A 59 12.77 -4.32 -26.07
CA PHE A 59 12.84 -2.86 -25.92
C PHE A 59 14.12 -2.45 -25.19
N LYS A 60 14.63 -1.26 -25.48
CA LYS A 60 15.95 -0.81 -24.98
C LYS A 60 15.87 -0.13 -23.61
N GLN A 61 14.88 0.71 -23.41
CA GLN A 61 14.61 1.43 -22.15
C GLN A 61 13.17 1.92 -22.14
N PHE A 62 12.70 2.37 -20.99
CA PHE A 62 11.43 3.08 -20.89
C PHE A 62 11.51 4.46 -21.57
N GLU A 63 10.39 4.94 -22.11
CA GLU A 63 10.34 6.23 -22.82
C GLU A 63 10.51 7.45 -21.89
N TYR A 64 10.21 7.28 -20.63
CA TYR A 64 10.30 8.33 -19.61
C TYR A 64 11.66 8.43 -18.92
N VAL A 65 12.72 7.86 -19.50
CA VAL A 65 14.07 7.96 -18.95
C VAL A 65 15.02 8.61 -19.95
N ASN A 66 16.10 9.20 -19.46
CA ASN A 66 17.25 9.58 -20.27
C ASN A 66 18.29 8.47 -20.21
N ALA A 67 18.43 7.69 -21.29
CA ALA A 67 19.41 6.60 -21.35
C ALA A 67 20.86 7.07 -21.16
N ASN A 68 21.13 8.34 -21.49
CA ASN A 68 22.45 8.96 -21.37
C ASN A 68 22.57 9.82 -20.09
N ALA A 69 21.68 9.64 -19.11
CA ALA A 69 21.77 10.38 -17.85
C ALA A 69 23.13 10.16 -17.18
N PRO A 70 23.87 11.22 -16.84
CA PRO A 70 25.17 11.07 -16.21
C PRO A 70 25.03 10.42 -14.84
N LYS A 71 25.96 9.52 -14.53
CA LYS A 71 26.07 8.91 -13.21
C LYS A 71 26.97 9.78 -12.35
N GLY A 72 26.50 10.21 -11.17
CA GLY A 72 27.30 11.08 -10.30
C GLY A 72 26.50 11.79 -9.23
N GLY A 73 27.18 12.54 -8.38
CA GLY A 73 26.59 13.38 -7.34
C GLY A 73 25.90 12.64 -6.22
N THR A 74 25.35 13.41 -5.30
CA THR A 74 24.64 12.93 -4.11
C THR A 74 23.25 13.53 -4.05
N ALA A 75 22.23 12.71 -3.83
CA ALA A 75 20.89 13.16 -3.48
C ALA A 75 20.73 13.15 -1.95
N ARG A 76 20.61 14.32 -1.32
CA ARG A 76 20.36 14.46 0.11
C ARG A 76 18.87 14.58 0.35
N LEU A 77 18.32 13.59 1.02
CA LEU A 77 16.91 13.40 1.28
C LEU A 77 16.61 13.56 2.76
N MET A 78 15.38 13.78 3.10
CA MET A 78 14.90 13.73 4.48
C MET A 78 14.05 12.52 4.73
N ALA A 79 14.08 12.02 5.98
CA ALA A 79 13.14 11.06 6.50
C ALA A 79 12.54 11.57 7.82
N PRO A 80 11.24 11.36 8.10
CA PRO A 80 10.64 11.72 9.37
C PRO A 80 10.99 10.70 10.47
N GLY A 81 11.01 11.14 11.72
CA GLY A 81 11.14 10.27 12.90
C GLY A 81 12.54 9.74 13.14
N THR A 82 12.71 8.44 13.20
CA THR A 82 13.95 7.72 13.53
C THR A 82 13.94 6.32 12.91
N PHE A 83 15.04 5.57 13.06
CA PHE A 83 15.08 4.14 12.67
C PHE A 83 15.94 3.34 13.65
N ASP A 84 15.60 2.07 13.80
CA ASP A 84 16.32 1.07 14.60
C ASP A 84 16.27 -0.33 13.96
N ASN A 85 15.86 -0.41 12.69
CA ASN A 85 15.68 -1.68 12.01
C ASN A 85 16.02 -1.60 10.51
N PHE A 86 16.81 -2.59 10.01
CA PHE A 86 17.10 -2.81 8.59
C PHE A 86 16.33 -3.99 7.98
N ASN A 87 15.62 -4.74 8.81
CA ASN A 87 14.89 -5.92 8.35
C ASN A 87 13.48 -5.54 7.88
N MET A 88 13.29 -5.54 6.56
CA MET A 88 12.00 -5.22 5.95
C MET A 88 10.92 -6.31 6.17
N VAL A 89 11.32 -7.55 6.51
CA VAL A 89 10.37 -8.65 6.76
C VAL A 89 9.51 -8.40 7.98
N VAL A 90 10.00 -7.65 8.97
CA VAL A 90 9.25 -7.30 10.19
C VAL A 90 8.83 -5.82 10.23
N ALA A 91 8.87 -5.13 9.09
CA ALA A 91 8.45 -3.74 8.98
C ALA A 91 7.00 -3.52 9.45
N GLY A 92 6.74 -2.46 10.24
CA GLY A 92 5.42 -2.21 10.82
C GLY A 92 4.94 -3.25 11.85
N VAL A 93 5.83 -4.20 12.23
CA VAL A 93 5.58 -5.20 13.29
C VAL A 93 6.54 -5.00 14.44
N LYS A 94 7.84 -4.82 14.14
CA LYS A 94 8.90 -4.62 15.11
C LYS A 94 9.86 -3.55 14.63
N GLY A 95 10.16 -2.58 15.48
CA GLY A 95 11.08 -1.49 15.19
C GLY A 95 10.62 -0.52 14.10
N SER A 96 11.40 0.52 13.90
CA SER A 96 11.21 1.54 12.86
C SER A 96 12.14 1.25 11.69
N LEU A 97 11.56 0.86 10.54
CA LEU A 97 12.33 0.51 9.36
C LEU A 97 13.06 1.74 8.80
N VAL A 98 14.29 1.56 8.37
CA VAL A 98 15.10 2.61 7.77
C VAL A 98 14.57 3.00 6.38
N ALA A 99 14.60 4.29 6.05
CA ALA A 99 14.26 4.80 4.72
C ALA A 99 15.28 4.32 3.67
N GLY A 100 14.81 3.96 2.48
CA GLY A 100 15.65 3.57 1.34
C GLY A 100 16.21 2.15 1.40
N ILE A 101 15.79 1.29 2.33
CA ILE A 101 16.29 -0.10 2.42
C ILE A 101 15.96 -0.93 1.17
N ASP A 102 14.88 -0.60 0.49
CA ASP A 102 14.45 -1.20 -0.77
C ASP A 102 15.46 -1.00 -1.90
N LEU A 103 16.32 0.03 -1.84
CA LEU A 103 17.42 0.25 -2.79
C LEU A 103 18.45 -0.91 -2.85
N LEU A 104 18.47 -1.75 -1.80
CA LEU A 104 19.39 -2.89 -1.70
C LEU A 104 18.88 -4.11 -2.46
N TYR A 105 17.59 -4.19 -2.79
CA TYR A 105 16.95 -5.41 -3.27
C TYR A 105 16.28 -5.20 -4.63
N ASP A 106 16.37 -6.23 -5.45
CA ASP A 106 15.61 -6.32 -6.69
C ASP A 106 14.37 -7.19 -6.50
N THR A 107 13.33 -6.90 -7.29
CA THR A 107 12.13 -7.70 -7.40
C THR A 107 12.18 -8.62 -8.63
N LEU A 108 11.28 -9.59 -8.73
CA LEU A 108 11.19 -10.42 -9.94
C LEU A 108 10.82 -9.58 -11.16
N MET A 109 9.88 -8.67 -11.00
CA MET A 109 9.38 -7.75 -12.04
C MET A 109 9.45 -6.31 -11.53
N VAL A 110 9.45 -5.34 -12.44
CA VAL A 110 9.41 -3.91 -12.14
C VAL A 110 8.25 -3.24 -12.88
N ALA A 111 7.48 -2.40 -12.16
CA ALA A 111 6.36 -1.66 -12.75
C ALA A 111 6.83 -0.60 -13.74
N ALA A 112 6.15 -0.50 -14.89
CA ALA A 112 6.27 0.64 -15.79
C ALA A 112 5.50 1.84 -15.21
N LEU A 113 6.14 3.01 -15.17
CA LEU A 113 5.55 4.21 -14.58
C LEU A 113 4.73 5.04 -15.58
N ASP A 114 4.50 4.53 -16.77
CA ASP A 114 3.69 5.16 -17.83
C ASP A 114 2.59 4.24 -18.36
N GLU A 115 2.43 3.07 -17.75
CA GLU A 115 1.36 2.10 -18.02
C GLU A 115 0.54 1.83 -16.76
N VAL A 116 -0.71 1.45 -16.96
CA VAL A 116 -1.60 1.03 -15.87
C VAL A 116 -1.40 -0.45 -15.61
N SER A 117 -0.91 -0.81 -14.44
CA SER A 117 -0.77 -2.22 -14.00
C SER A 117 0.00 -3.13 -14.96
N THR A 118 1.14 -2.65 -15.41
CA THR A 118 2.06 -3.40 -16.28
C THR A 118 3.43 -3.47 -15.63
N GLU A 119 4.03 -4.65 -15.67
CA GLU A 119 5.33 -4.96 -15.09
C GLU A 119 6.22 -5.67 -16.12
N TYR A 120 7.52 -5.38 -16.07
CA TYR A 120 8.53 -5.97 -16.95
C TYR A 120 9.62 -6.68 -16.15
N GLY A 121 10.24 -7.69 -16.76
CA GLY A 121 11.20 -8.54 -16.06
C GLY A 121 12.45 -7.82 -15.57
N LEU A 122 12.75 -7.97 -14.28
CA LEU A 122 14.00 -7.53 -13.64
C LEU A 122 14.85 -8.73 -13.26
N LEU A 123 14.73 -9.32 -12.05
CA LEU A 123 15.38 -10.59 -11.74
C LEU A 123 14.87 -11.74 -12.61
N ALA A 124 13.58 -11.72 -12.97
CA ALA A 124 13.05 -12.64 -13.96
C ALA A 124 13.30 -12.10 -15.37
N GLU A 125 13.86 -12.95 -16.23
CA GLU A 125 13.99 -12.64 -17.67
C GLU A 125 12.70 -12.93 -18.44
N ALA A 126 11.86 -13.82 -17.89
CA ALA A 126 10.61 -14.22 -18.51
C ALA A 126 9.62 -14.73 -17.48
N VAL A 127 8.35 -14.61 -17.81
CA VAL A 127 7.21 -15.08 -17.02
C VAL A 127 6.24 -15.87 -17.88
N SER A 128 5.62 -16.89 -17.32
CA SER A 128 4.60 -17.72 -17.97
C SER A 128 3.48 -18.06 -16.99
N HIS A 129 2.25 -18.00 -17.45
CA HIS A 129 1.08 -18.43 -16.70
C HIS A 129 0.08 -19.13 -17.63
N PRO A 130 -0.76 -20.06 -17.12
CA PRO A 130 -1.87 -20.61 -17.87
C PRO A 130 -2.96 -19.54 -18.07
N GLU A 131 -3.86 -19.78 -19.04
CA GLU A 131 -4.95 -18.84 -19.34
C GLU A 131 -5.89 -18.59 -18.16
N ASP A 132 -6.07 -19.58 -17.33
CA ASP A 132 -6.90 -19.52 -16.13
C ASP A 132 -6.23 -18.88 -14.92
N PHE A 133 -4.96 -18.47 -15.01
CA PHE A 133 -4.20 -17.86 -13.91
C PHE A 133 -4.12 -18.72 -12.63
N ALA A 134 -4.21 -20.04 -12.71
CA ALA A 134 -4.09 -20.93 -11.56
C ALA A 134 -2.65 -21.01 -10.99
N SER A 135 -1.68 -20.54 -11.75
CA SER A 135 -0.27 -20.49 -11.36
C SER A 135 0.51 -19.46 -12.18
N VAL A 136 1.74 -19.17 -11.75
CA VAL A 136 2.71 -18.40 -12.53
C VAL A 136 4.09 -18.97 -12.35
N THR A 137 4.88 -18.99 -13.41
CA THR A 137 6.28 -19.38 -13.38
C THR A 137 7.17 -18.24 -13.83
N TYR A 138 8.19 -17.92 -13.04
CA TYR A 138 9.22 -16.95 -13.35
C TYR A 138 10.52 -17.67 -13.67
N ARG A 139 11.22 -17.25 -14.73
CA ARG A 139 12.56 -17.72 -15.06
C ARG A 139 13.57 -16.64 -14.71
N LEU A 140 14.48 -16.94 -13.77
CA LEU A 140 15.49 -16.00 -13.31
C LEU A 140 16.59 -15.80 -14.37
N ARG A 141 17.15 -14.58 -14.40
CA ARG A 141 18.34 -14.30 -15.22
C ARG A 141 19.55 -15.05 -14.71
N ALA A 142 20.32 -15.65 -15.62
CA ALA A 142 21.49 -16.44 -15.29
C ALA A 142 22.64 -15.60 -14.68
N ASN A 143 22.69 -14.30 -14.97
CA ASN A 143 23.76 -13.38 -14.53
C ASN A 143 23.38 -12.58 -13.27
N ALA A 144 22.19 -12.77 -12.68
CA ALA A 144 21.80 -12.12 -11.43
C ALA A 144 22.67 -12.58 -10.27
N LYS A 145 23.24 -11.66 -9.52
CA LYS A 145 24.16 -11.96 -8.41
C LYS A 145 23.98 -10.99 -7.25
N TRP A 146 24.26 -11.47 -6.06
CA TRP A 146 24.38 -10.68 -4.84
C TRP A 146 25.65 -9.83 -4.84
N HIS A 147 25.71 -8.82 -3.97
CA HIS A 147 26.89 -7.95 -3.84
C HIS A 147 28.14 -8.70 -3.36
N ASP A 148 28.01 -9.93 -2.82
CA ASP A 148 29.13 -10.81 -2.49
C ASP A 148 29.58 -11.69 -3.67
N GLY A 149 28.97 -11.53 -4.83
CA GLY A 149 29.28 -12.25 -6.07
C GLY A 149 28.58 -13.59 -6.24
N LYS A 150 27.85 -14.10 -5.25
CA LYS A 150 27.08 -15.34 -5.38
C LYS A 150 25.86 -15.13 -6.29
N PRO A 151 25.41 -16.16 -7.03
CA PRO A 151 24.22 -16.06 -7.87
C PRO A 151 22.96 -15.88 -7.02
N VAL A 152 21.98 -15.13 -7.55
CA VAL A 152 20.60 -15.14 -7.06
C VAL A 152 19.94 -16.42 -7.56
N THR A 153 19.32 -17.16 -6.65
CA THR A 153 18.78 -18.50 -6.91
C THR A 153 17.27 -18.59 -6.70
N VAL A 154 16.67 -19.66 -7.21
CA VAL A 154 15.25 -19.98 -6.96
C VAL A 154 14.99 -20.18 -5.46
N GLU A 155 15.96 -20.72 -4.74
CA GLU A 155 15.91 -20.94 -3.30
C GLU A 155 15.84 -19.62 -2.52
N ASP A 156 16.48 -18.54 -3.02
CA ASP A 156 16.36 -17.19 -2.44
C ASP A 156 14.93 -16.65 -2.61
N VAL A 157 14.33 -16.85 -3.78
CA VAL A 157 12.94 -16.42 -4.05
C VAL A 157 11.94 -17.14 -3.14
N ILE A 158 12.06 -18.48 -3.01
CA ILE A 158 11.20 -19.28 -2.13
C ILE A 158 11.39 -18.88 -0.67
N PHE A 159 12.62 -18.67 -0.24
CA PHE A 159 12.93 -18.19 1.11
C PHE A 159 12.27 -16.84 1.39
N SER A 160 12.40 -15.88 0.47
CA SER A 160 11.83 -14.53 0.61
C SER A 160 10.32 -14.58 0.73
N PHE A 161 9.66 -15.31 -0.18
CA PHE A 161 8.21 -15.51 -0.14
C PHE A 161 7.73 -16.05 1.21
N ASN A 162 8.38 -17.11 1.71
CA ASN A 162 8.03 -17.72 2.98
C ASN A 162 8.31 -16.78 4.17
N ALA A 163 9.43 -16.04 4.14
CA ALA A 163 9.79 -15.09 5.19
C ALA A 163 8.73 -13.99 5.33
N PHE A 164 8.35 -13.35 4.23
CA PHE A 164 7.31 -12.32 4.24
C PHE A 164 5.93 -12.89 4.61
N LYS A 165 5.52 -14.00 4.02
CA LYS A 165 4.21 -14.61 4.29
C LYS A 165 4.04 -15.02 5.75
N THR A 166 5.14 -15.48 6.39
CA THR A 166 5.10 -15.96 7.78
C THR A 166 5.18 -14.82 8.80
N ASN A 167 6.01 -13.81 8.56
CA ASN A 167 6.38 -12.85 9.60
C ASN A 167 5.77 -11.47 9.43
N HIS A 168 5.18 -11.15 8.27
CA HIS A 168 4.62 -9.83 7.99
C HIS A 168 3.10 -9.91 7.79
N PRO A 169 2.27 -9.38 8.71
CA PRO A 169 0.82 -9.54 8.66
C PRO A 169 0.17 -9.07 7.35
N GLN A 170 0.62 -7.94 6.79
CA GLN A 170 0.09 -7.44 5.52
C GLN A 170 0.44 -8.36 4.35
N TYR A 171 1.69 -8.86 4.27
CA TYR A 171 2.09 -9.83 3.24
C TYR A 171 1.46 -11.20 3.46
N SER A 172 1.23 -11.62 4.70
CA SER A 172 0.47 -12.84 5.00
C SER A 172 -0.93 -12.78 4.40
N ALA A 173 -1.62 -11.64 4.53
CA ALA A 173 -2.92 -11.41 3.93
C ALA A 173 -2.82 -11.29 2.39
N TYR A 174 -1.84 -10.53 1.88
CA TYR A 174 -1.62 -10.29 0.45
C TYR A 174 -1.27 -11.56 -0.32
N TYR A 175 -0.48 -12.45 0.28
CA TYR A 175 -0.13 -13.76 -0.27
C TYR A 175 -1.07 -14.88 0.16
N SER A 176 -2.23 -14.61 0.77
CA SER A 176 -3.13 -15.64 1.30
C SER A 176 -3.59 -16.64 0.24
N HIS A 177 -3.76 -16.18 -1.01
CA HIS A 177 -4.18 -16.99 -2.15
C HIS A 177 -3.03 -17.70 -2.88
N VAL A 178 -1.79 -17.53 -2.42
CA VAL A 178 -0.63 -18.26 -2.93
C VAL A 178 -0.37 -19.47 -2.04
N THR A 179 -0.68 -20.66 -2.52
CA THR A 179 -0.62 -21.90 -1.72
C THR A 179 0.77 -22.49 -1.68
N LYS A 180 1.56 -22.31 -2.73
CA LYS A 180 2.86 -22.95 -2.88
C LYS A 180 3.81 -22.10 -3.72
N ALA A 181 5.09 -22.11 -3.35
CA ALA A 181 6.21 -21.65 -4.17
C ALA A 181 7.20 -22.80 -4.28
N GLU A 182 7.55 -23.24 -5.48
CA GLU A 182 8.42 -24.41 -5.71
C GLU A 182 9.37 -24.21 -6.88
N LYS A 183 10.51 -24.89 -6.79
CA LYS A 183 11.47 -24.98 -7.89
C LYS A 183 10.95 -25.96 -8.94
N THR A 184 10.73 -25.50 -10.15
CA THR A 184 10.23 -26.31 -11.28
C THR A 184 11.25 -26.45 -12.41
N GLY A 185 12.39 -25.76 -12.30
CA GLY A 185 13.54 -25.84 -13.21
C GLY A 185 14.77 -25.26 -12.51
N GLU A 186 15.94 -25.33 -13.16
CA GLU A 186 17.19 -24.82 -12.59
C GLU A 186 17.09 -23.35 -12.19
N ARG A 187 16.44 -22.54 -13.03
CA ARG A 187 16.21 -21.11 -12.85
C ARG A 187 14.71 -20.76 -12.81
N GLU A 188 13.82 -21.74 -12.59
CA GLU A 188 12.37 -21.53 -12.65
C GLU A 188 11.73 -21.76 -11.29
N VAL A 189 10.98 -20.75 -10.84
CA VAL A 189 10.13 -20.80 -9.65
C VAL A 189 8.66 -20.70 -10.08
N THR A 190 7.84 -21.63 -9.59
CA THR A 190 6.39 -21.61 -9.84
C THR A 190 5.65 -21.33 -8.55
N PHE A 191 4.74 -20.35 -8.63
CA PHE A 191 3.77 -20.07 -7.58
C PHE A 191 2.42 -20.65 -7.98
N THR A 192 1.82 -21.43 -7.12
CA THR A 192 0.47 -22.02 -7.31
C THR A 192 -0.54 -21.26 -6.47
N PHE A 193 -1.70 -21.01 -7.03
CA PHE A 193 -2.79 -20.28 -6.40
C PHE A 193 -3.90 -21.23 -5.93
N ASP A 194 -4.77 -20.75 -5.04
CA ASP A 194 -5.86 -21.55 -4.47
C ASP A 194 -7.09 -21.65 -5.37
N GLY A 195 -7.11 -20.93 -6.48
CA GLY A 195 -8.17 -20.97 -7.47
C GLY A 195 -7.80 -20.25 -8.77
N PRO A 196 -8.53 -20.51 -9.85
CA PRO A 196 -8.33 -19.85 -11.14
C PRO A 196 -8.97 -18.46 -11.21
N GLY A 197 -8.63 -17.68 -12.25
CA GLY A 197 -9.30 -16.45 -12.65
C GLY A 197 -8.78 -15.17 -12.01
N ASN A 198 -8.01 -15.24 -10.94
CA ASN A 198 -7.44 -14.05 -10.29
C ASN A 198 -6.19 -13.57 -11.04
N ARG A 199 -6.39 -12.58 -11.93
CA ARG A 199 -5.36 -12.05 -12.85
C ARG A 199 -4.25 -11.28 -12.14
N GLU A 200 -4.50 -10.79 -10.92
CA GLU A 200 -3.54 -9.98 -10.18
C GLU A 200 -2.46 -10.84 -9.48
N LEU A 201 -2.78 -12.09 -9.11
CA LEU A 201 -1.85 -12.93 -8.34
C LEU A 201 -0.47 -13.12 -8.99
N PRO A 202 -0.35 -13.26 -10.32
CA PRO A 202 0.96 -13.23 -10.96
C PRO A 202 1.75 -11.96 -10.67
N GLN A 203 1.15 -10.79 -10.77
CA GLN A 203 1.82 -9.51 -10.48
C GLN A 203 2.16 -9.37 -9.00
N ILE A 204 1.25 -9.78 -8.11
CA ILE A 204 1.48 -9.76 -6.65
C ILE A 204 2.79 -10.47 -6.27
N VAL A 205 3.04 -11.65 -6.82
CA VAL A 205 4.31 -12.36 -6.53
C VAL A 205 5.49 -11.84 -7.36
N GLY A 206 5.23 -11.16 -8.48
CA GLY A 206 6.24 -10.46 -9.27
C GLY A 206 6.91 -9.31 -8.53
N GLN A 207 6.21 -8.67 -7.59
CA GLN A 207 6.67 -7.55 -6.76
C GLN A 207 7.49 -7.99 -5.54
N LEU A 208 7.71 -9.29 -5.36
CA LEU A 208 8.46 -9.82 -4.22
C LEU A 208 9.89 -9.31 -4.20
N ASN A 209 10.29 -8.60 -3.14
CA ASN A 209 11.68 -8.30 -2.86
C ASN A 209 12.44 -9.60 -2.54
N VAL A 210 13.47 -9.91 -3.31
CA VAL A 210 14.23 -11.12 -3.12
C VAL A 210 15.35 -10.89 -2.11
N LEU A 211 15.42 -11.75 -1.10
CA LEU A 211 16.35 -11.69 0.03
C LEU A 211 17.41 -12.80 -0.07
N PRO A 212 18.65 -12.57 0.37
CA PRO A 212 19.73 -13.56 0.30
C PRO A 212 19.56 -14.64 1.37
N LYS A 213 19.04 -15.80 0.99
CA LYS A 213 18.86 -16.94 1.90
C LYS A 213 20.15 -17.29 2.65
N HIS A 214 21.27 -17.38 1.92
CA HIS A 214 22.56 -17.77 2.51
C HIS A 214 23.07 -16.76 3.55
N TRP A 215 22.73 -15.47 3.43
CA TRP A 215 23.08 -14.47 4.43
C TRP A 215 22.19 -14.59 5.66
N TRP A 216 20.89 -14.71 5.48
CA TRP A 216 19.93 -14.84 6.59
C TRP A 216 20.10 -16.12 7.38
N GLU A 217 20.42 -17.24 6.72
CA GLU A 217 20.69 -18.53 7.39
C GLU A 217 22.10 -18.62 7.98
N GLY A 218 22.96 -17.65 7.71
CA GLY A 218 24.31 -17.55 8.26
C GLY A 218 24.36 -16.95 9.67
N THR A 219 25.58 -16.64 10.11
CA THR A 219 25.86 -15.99 11.39
C THR A 219 26.34 -14.56 11.21
N ASP A 220 26.08 -13.71 12.23
CA ASP A 220 26.63 -12.37 12.32
C ASP A 220 28.15 -12.40 12.62
N LYS A 221 28.77 -11.21 12.71
CA LYS A 221 30.20 -11.09 13.03
C LYS A 221 30.58 -11.61 14.42
N ALA A 222 29.61 -11.73 15.33
CA ALA A 222 29.81 -12.27 16.68
C ALA A 222 29.58 -13.79 16.74
N GLY A 223 29.19 -14.43 15.62
CA GLY A 223 28.91 -15.87 15.54
C GLY A 223 27.48 -16.25 15.91
N ASN A 224 26.58 -15.29 16.15
CA ASN A 224 25.18 -15.58 16.44
C ASN A 224 24.42 -15.86 15.14
N LYS A 225 23.53 -16.84 15.16
CA LYS A 225 22.65 -17.12 14.02
C LYS A 225 21.70 -15.95 13.79
N ARG A 226 21.59 -15.48 12.53
CA ARG A 226 20.62 -14.43 12.18
C ARG A 226 19.20 -14.96 12.27
N ASP A 227 18.29 -14.07 12.68
CA ASP A 227 16.86 -14.37 12.78
C ASP A 227 16.09 -13.40 11.86
N VAL A 228 15.49 -13.94 10.80
CA VAL A 228 14.67 -13.16 9.86
C VAL A 228 13.38 -12.61 10.48
N ALA A 229 12.98 -13.11 11.65
CA ALA A 229 11.83 -12.61 12.42
C ALA A 229 12.19 -11.55 13.47
N ALA A 230 13.46 -11.13 13.55
CA ALA A 230 13.96 -10.12 14.49
C ALA A 230 14.38 -8.82 13.79
N THR A 231 14.37 -7.70 14.54
CA THR A 231 15.00 -6.45 14.09
C THR A 231 16.52 -6.60 14.06
N THR A 232 17.16 -5.86 13.15
CA THR A 232 18.63 -5.80 13.08
C THR A 232 19.12 -4.44 12.60
N LEU A 233 20.29 -4.03 13.08
CA LEU A 233 21.10 -2.95 12.51
C LEU A 233 22.38 -3.49 11.86
N GLU A 234 22.50 -4.81 11.67
CA GLU A 234 23.57 -5.35 10.85
C GLU A 234 23.32 -5.00 9.37
N PRO A 235 24.31 -4.37 8.66
CA PRO A 235 24.17 -4.06 7.25
C PRO A 235 23.80 -5.30 6.42
N PRO A 236 22.61 -5.31 5.79
CA PRO A 236 22.17 -6.49 5.05
C PRO A 236 22.87 -6.58 3.70
N LEU A 237 23.04 -7.82 3.22
CA LEU A 237 23.49 -8.11 1.87
C LEU A 237 22.34 -7.90 0.88
N GLY A 238 22.61 -7.23 -0.23
CA GLY A 238 21.64 -6.95 -1.29
C GLY A 238 22.11 -7.41 -2.68
N CYS A 239 21.23 -7.26 -3.67
CA CYS A 239 21.52 -7.47 -5.09
C CYS A 239 21.17 -6.23 -5.95
N GLY A 240 20.58 -5.20 -5.36
CA GLY A 240 20.08 -4.01 -6.03
C GLY A 240 21.16 -3.03 -6.48
N ALA A 241 20.72 -1.92 -7.07
CA ALA A 241 21.60 -0.89 -7.61
C ALA A 241 22.44 -0.14 -6.56
N TYR A 242 22.03 -0.20 -5.29
CA TYR A 242 22.72 0.43 -4.17
C TYR A 242 23.05 -0.59 -3.08
N ARG A 243 24.06 -0.25 -2.27
CA ARG A 243 24.38 -0.92 -1.02
C ARG A 243 24.53 0.08 0.10
N LEU A 244 24.36 -0.36 1.33
CA LEU A 244 24.58 0.48 2.51
C LEU A 244 26.05 0.88 2.59
N LYS A 245 26.32 2.18 2.66
CA LYS A 245 27.66 2.77 2.78
C LYS A 245 28.01 3.02 4.24
N GLU A 246 27.20 3.84 4.91
CA GLU A 246 27.39 4.24 6.31
C GLU A 246 26.07 4.65 6.95
N PHE A 247 26.02 4.60 8.27
CA PHE A 247 24.86 5.08 9.02
C PHE A 247 25.21 5.50 10.43
N VAL A 248 24.37 6.36 11.00
CA VAL A 248 24.32 6.68 12.43
C VAL A 248 22.91 6.30 12.91
N PRO A 249 22.75 5.32 13.81
CA PRO A 249 21.45 4.83 14.21
C PRO A 249 20.48 5.94 14.56
N GLY A 250 19.29 5.90 13.99
CA GLY A 250 18.21 6.85 14.21
C GLY A 250 18.44 8.27 13.68
N ARG A 251 19.55 8.56 13.01
CA ARG A 251 19.90 9.90 12.56
C ARG A 251 20.18 10.02 11.07
N THR A 252 21.07 9.19 10.53
CA THR A 252 21.50 9.29 9.14
C THR A 252 21.76 7.92 8.56
N ILE A 253 21.50 7.78 7.26
CA ILE A 253 21.91 6.62 6.48
C ILE A 253 22.30 7.06 5.07
N ALA A 254 23.36 6.47 4.52
CA ALA A 254 23.81 6.68 3.16
C ALA A 254 23.94 5.37 2.41
N TYR A 255 23.45 5.38 1.19
CA TYR A 255 23.56 4.27 0.24
C TYR A 255 24.47 4.71 -0.91
N GLU A 256 25.43 3.86 -1.26
CA GLU A 256 26.30 4.09 -2.42
C GLU A 256 25.89 3.21 -3.60
N ARG A 257 25.94 3.77 -4.80
CA ARG A 257 25.68 3.03 -6.04
C ARG A 257 26.74 1.96 -6.28
N VAL A 258 26.31 0.77 -6.65
CA VAL A 258 27.18 -0.37 -6.98
C VAL A 258 27.66 -0.25 -8.43
N PRO A 259 28.95 0.01 -8.70
CA PRO A 259 29.42 0.26 -10.07
C PRO A 259 29.29 -0.95 -11.00
N ASP A 260 29.42 -2.15 -10.45
CA ASP A 260 29.32 -3.43 -11.15
C ASP A 260 27.99 -4.15 -10.89
N TYR A 261 26.93 -3.38 -10.57
CA TYR A 261 25.59 -3.91 -10.41
C TYR A 261 25.20 -4.81 -11.58
N TRP A 262 24.77 -6.03 -11.27
CA TRP A 262 24.48 -7.07 -12.26
C TRP A 262 23.41 -6.63 -13.29
N GLY A 263 22.43 -5.85 -12.83
CA GLY A 263 21.26 -5.42 -13.59
C GLY A 263 21.43 -4.07 -14.31
N LYS A 264 22.62 -3.45 -14.30
CA LYS A 264 22.84 -2.10 -14.86
C LYS A 264 22.49 -1.97 -16.35
N ASP A 265 22.64 -3.05 -17.12
CA ASP A 265 22.38 -3.10 -18.56
C ASP A 265 21.02 -3.76 -18.88
N VAL A 266 20.21 -4.10 -17.88
CA VAL A 266 18.87 -4.58 -18.10
C VAL A 266 17.99 -3.41 -18.54
N ASN A 267 17.19 -3.61 -19.58
CA ASN A 267 16.38 -2.58 -20.24
C ASN A 267 15.52 -1.75 -19.27
N VAL A 268 14.96 -2.36 -18.23
CA VAL A 268 14.14 -1.67 -17.21
C VAL A 268 14.95 -0.76 -16.29
N ASN A 269 16.28 -0.89 -16.25
CA ASN A 269 17.18 -0.09 -15.41
C ASN A 269 17.94 0.99 -16.17
N ILE A 270 17.89 0.98 -17.50
CA ILE A 270 18.57 2.02 -18.31
C ILE A 270 18.00 3.39 -17.94
N GLY A 271 18.89 4.36 -17.68
CA GLY A 271 18.53 5.73 -17.32
C GLY A 271 18.02 5.92 -15.89
N ARG A 272 18.11 4.89 -15.04
CA ARG A 272 17.73 4.92 -13.62
C ARG A 272 18.95 4.87 -12.71
N ASP A 273 18.75 5.15 -11.43
CA ASP A 273 19.77 5.02 -10.36
C ASP A 273 21.05 5.79 -10.69
N ASN A 274 20.88 7.09 -10.99
CA ASN A 274 21.94 7.91 -11.55
C ASN A 274 22.84 8.55 -10.49
N PHE A 275 22.41 8.65 -9.23
CA PHE A 275 23.20 9.23 -8.15
C PHE A 275 24.26 8.25 -7.66
N ASN A 276 25.48 8.73 -7.37
CA ASN A 276 26.51 7.93 -6.73
C ASN A 276 26.16 7.62 -5.27
N GLU A 277 25.42 8.52 -4.63
CA GLU A 277 24.99 8.38 -3.25
C GLU A 277 23.56 8.89 -3.07
N GLN A 278 22.76 8.16 -2.31
CA GLN A 278 21.52 8.64 -1.75
C GLN A 278 21.66 8.66 -0.23
N ARG A 279 21.46 9.83 0.38
CA ARG A 279 21.63 10.03 1.81
C ARG A 279 20.34 10.53 2.43
N TYR A 280 19.90 9.91 3.51
CA TYR A 280 18.73 10.30 4.29
C TYR A 280 19.16 10.86 5.63
N GLU A 281 18.69 12.08 5.94
CA GLU A 281 18.79 12.73 7.25
C GLU A 281 17.45 12.64 7.95
N TYR A 282 17.44 12.18 9.20
CA TYR A 282 16.22 11.99 9.99
C TYR A 282 15.91 13.21 10.84
N PHE A 283 14.64 13.61 10.79
CA PHE A 283 14.14 14.74 11.58
C PHE A 283 12.88 14.32 12.34
N ARG A 284 12.88 14.54 13.64
CA ARG A 284 11.71 14.33 14.50
C ARG A 284 10.75 15.52 14.49
N ASP A 285 11.24 16.70 14.11
CA ASP A 285 10.49 17.94 14.07
C ASP A 285 10.47 18.49 12.63
N ALA A 286 9.28 18.75 12.12
CA ALA A 286 9.07 19.25 10.75
C ALA A 286 9.60 20.68 10.56
N THR A 287 9.65 21.49 11.64
CA THR A 287 10.21 22.85 11.61
C THR A 287 11.72 22.80 11.48
N VAL A 288 12.37 21.90 12.23
CA VAL A 288 13.84 21.69 12.09
C VAL A 288 14.17 21.19 10.68
N ALA A 289 13.36 20.29 10.12
CA ALA A 289 13.56 19.78 8.76
C ALA A 289 13.47 20.87 7.68
N ILE A 290 12.55 21.83 7.82
CA ILE A 290 12.45 22.93 6.85
C ILE A 290 13.60 23.92 6.99
N GLU A 291 14.08 24.18 8.21
CA GLU A 291 15.26 25.03 8.42
C GLU A 291 16.53 24.36 7.89
N ALA A 292 16.67 23.04 8.05
CA ALA A 292 17.76 22.27 7.42
C ALA A 292 17.73 22.34 5.88
N PHE A 293 16.53 22.31 5.29
CA PHE A 293 16.36 22.53 3.84
C PHE A 293 16.79 23.93 3.41
N LYS A 294 16.39 24.99 4.15
CA LYS A 294 16.78 26.38 3.88
C LYS A 294 18.30 26.58 4.02
N ALA A 295 18.93 25.86 4.95
CA ALA A 295 20.38 25.87 5.18
C ALA A 295 21.16 24.98 4.20
N ASP A 296 20.53 24.47 3.14
CA ASP A 296 21.17 23.60 2.14
C ASP A 296 21.71 22.26 2.70
N ALA A 297 21.16 21.76 3.79
CA ALA A 297 21.51 20.43 4.31
C ALA A 297 20.76 19.29 3.57
N ILE A 298 19.63 19.59 2.96
CA ILE A 298 18.74 18.68 2.22
C ILE A 298 18.52 19.25 0.81
N ASP A 299 18.56 18.40 -0.21
CA ASP A 299 18.38 18.81 -1.61
C ASP A 299 16.93 18.80 -2.07
N TRP A 300 16.11 17.90 -1.55
CA TRP A 300 14.72 17.70 -1.95
C TRP A 300 13.82 17.57 -0.74
N ARG A 301 12.71 18.28 -0.78
CA ARG A 301 11.66 18.20 0.24
C ARG A 301 10.29 18.11 -0.41
N THR A 302 9.49 17.14 0.04
CA THR A 302 8.05 17.09 -0.21
C THR A 302 7.34 17.81 0.93
N GLU A 303 6.45 18.76 0.62
CA GLU A 303 5.77 19.59 1.63
C GLU A 303 4.29 19.23 1.74
N ASN A 304 3.91 18.63 2.86
CA ASN A 304 2.53 18.26 3.15
C ASN A 304 1.73 19.39 3.82
N SER A 305 2.41 20.34 4.45
CA SER A 305 1.76 21.44 5.16
C SER A 305 1.35 22.57 4.21
N ALA A 306 0.04 22.83 4.10
CA ALA A 306 -0.49 23.97 3.36
C ALA A 306 0.04 25.31 3.89
N LYS A 307 0.17 25.43 5.23
CA LYS A 307 0.77 26.60 5.89
C LYS A 307 2.21 26.81 5.45
N ASN A 308 3.05 25.79 5.57
CA ASN A 308 4.46 25.91 5.20
C ASN A 308 4.60 26.26 3.71
N TRP A 309 3.82 25.59 2.84
CA TRP A 309 3.84 25.87 1.40
C TRP A 309 3.50 27.33 1.07
N ALA A 310 2.54 27.90 1.80
CA ALA A 310 2.12 29.29 1.63
C ALA A 310 3.11 30.30 2.24
N THR A 311 3.78 29.98 3.34
CA THR A 311 4.48 30.99 4.15
C THR A 311 5.95 30.75 4.42
N ALA A 312 6.43 29.49 4.35
CA ALA A 312 7.80 29.16 4.78
C ALA A 312 8.83 29.17 3.64
N TYR A 313 8.38 29.14 2.38
CA TYR A 313 9.24 29.14 1.18
C TYR A 313 9.44 30.53 0.59
N ASP A 314 9.49 31.56 1.43
CA ASP A 314 9.83 32.94 1.07
C ASP A 314 11.20 33.30 1.67
N PHE A 315 12.26 32.76 1.08
CA PHE A 315 13.62 33.02 1.50
C PHE A 315 14.55 33.29 0.28
N PRO A 316 15.76 33.85 0.47
CA PRO A 316 16.59 34.34 -0.62
C PRO A 316 16.82 33.33 -1.75
N ALA A 317 17.12 32.06 -1.44
CA ALA A 317 17.39 31.06 -2.46
C ALA A 317 16.19 30.71 -3.35
N VAL A 318 14.96 30.94 -2.90
CA VAL A 318 13.75 30.82 -3.73
C VAL A 318 13.61 32.03 -4.63
N LYS A 319 13.89 33.25 -4.11
CA LYS A 319 13.78 34.51 -4.85
C LYS A 319 14.80 34.63 -5.97
N ASP A 320 16.00 34.12 -5.76
CA ASP A 320 17.09 34.13 -6.75
C ASP A 320 17.12 32.88 -7.65
N GLY A 321 16.17 31.97 -7.51
CA GLY A 321 15.99 30.80 -8.37
C GLY A 321 16.94 29.63 -8.09
N ARG A 322 17.72 29.66 -6.99
CA ARG A 322 18.55 28.50 -6.57
C ARG A 322 17.69 27.38 -6.00
N VAL A 323 16.53 27.72 -5.43
CA VAL A 323 15.52 26.76 -4.99
C VAL A 323 14.28 26.88 -5.87
N VAL A 324 13.85 25.75 -6.41
CA VAL A 324 12.65 25.63 -7.27
C VAL A 324 11.52 25.02 -6.48
N LYS A 325 10.37 25.69 -6.47
CA LYS A 325 9.08 25.15 -6.01
C LYS A 325 8.34 24.59 -7.21
N GLU A 326 7.85 23.36 -7.10
CA GLU A 326 7.10 22.70 -8.18
C GLU A 326 6.03 21.79 -7.61
N GLU A 327 4.93 21.64 -8.35
CA GLU A 327 3.81 20.78 -8.00
C GLU A 327 3.65 19.71 -9.07
N PHE A 328 3.65 18.45 -8.66
CA PHE A 328 3.46 17.32 -9.55
C PHE A 328 2.05 16.75 -9.37
N PRO A 329 1.30 16.48 -10.45
CA PRO A 329 -0.02 15.87 -10.35
C PRO A 329 0.09 14.45 -9.81
N ILE A 330 -0.86 14.07 -8.96
CA ILE A 330 -1.03 12.68 -8.51
C ILE A 330 -1.98 12.01 -9.49
N LEU A 331 -1.45 11.16 -10.36
CA LEU A 331 -2.21 10.42 -11.38
C LEU A 331 -2.23 8.90 -11.12
N SER A 332 -1.34 8.42 -10.25
CA SER A 332 -1.13 6.98 -10.02
C SER A 332 -1.86 6.43 -8.82
N SER A 333 -2.39 7.29 -7.97
CA SER A 333 -3.08 6.87 -6.75
C SER A 333 -4.16 7.86 -6.38
N GLY A 334 -5.22 7.35 -5.81
CA GLY A 334 -6.22 8.13 -5.11
C GLY A 334 -6.34 7.61 -3.69
N GLY A 335 -7.32 8.09 -2.95
CA GLY A 335 -7.56 7.55 -1.64
C GLY A 335 -8.53 8.36 -0.80
N MET A 336 -9.02 7.68 0.23
CA MET A 336 -9.87 8.27 1.25
C MET A 336 -9.02 8.57 2.48
N GLN A 337 -8.76 9.86 2.75
CA GLN A 337 -8.34 10.33 4.06
C GLN A 337 -9.58 10.78 4.82
N SER A 338 -9.72 10.37 6.08
CA SER A 338 -11.00 10.53 6.78
C SER A 338 -10.88 10.43 8.30
N PHE A 339 -11.94 10.88 8.99
CA PHE A 339 -12.24 10.39 10.32
C PHE A 339 -13.00 9.08 10.19
N ALA A 340 -12.38 7.97 10.56
CA ALA A 340 -12.94 6.63 10.43
C ALA A 340 -13.58 6.18 11.74
N PHE A 341 -14.81 5.69 11.66
CA PHE A 341 -15.55 5.16 12.81
C PHE A 341 -15.19 3.71 13.07
N ASN A 342 -15.09 3.32 14.32
CA ASN A 342 -15.11 1.93 14.71
C ASN A 342 -16.58 1.47 14.89
N ILE A 343 -17.16 0.89 13.85
CA ILE A 343 -18.57 0.45 13.90
C ILE A 343 -18.80 -0.82 14.73
N ARG A 344 -17.74 -1.42 15.28
CA ARG A 344 -17.84 -2.45 16.33
C ARG A 344 -18.38 -1.86 17.63
N ARG A 345 -18.24 -0.53 17.81
CA ARG A 345 -18.84 0.21 18.92
C ARG A 345 -20.34 0.42 18.64
N PRO A 346 -21.28 -0.06 19.50
CA PRO A 346 -22.73 0.01 19.22
C PRO A 346 -23.24 1.40 18.84
N LYS A 347 -22.68 2.44 19.43
CA LYS A 347 -23.05 3.86 19.17
C LYS A 347 -22.80 4.29 17.72
N PHE A 348 -21.92 3.62 16.98
CA PHE A 348 -21.62 3.88 15.57
C PHE A 348 -22.17 2.82 14.62
N ALA A 349 -22.95 1.85 15.11
CA ALA A 349 -23.55 0.82 14.27
C ALA A 349 -24.58 1.41 13.29
N ASP A 350 -25.36 2.40 13.72
CA ASP A 350 -26.39 3.05 12.91
C ASP A 350 -25.75 4.06 11.92
N PRO A 351 -25.98 3.92 10.59
CA PRO A 351 -25.46 4.85 9.59
C PRO A 351 -25.98 6.28 9.74
N ARG A 352 -27.17 6.48 10.34
CA ARG A 352 -27.72 7.82 10.60
C ARG A 352 -26.86 8.60 11.59
N VAL A 353 -26.31 7.92 12.60
CA VAL A 353 -25.36 8.53 13.55
C VAL A 353 -24.10 8.97 12.80
N ARG A 354 -23.52 8.09 11.98
CA ARG A 354 -22.30 8.42 11.21
C ARG A 354 -22.54 9.55 10.22
N ARG A 355 -23.71 9.56 9.58
CA ARG A 355 -24.10 10.65 8.66
C ARG A 355 -24.25 11.99 9.39
N ALA A 356 -24.76 11.99 10.63
CA ALA A 356 -24.86 13.21 11.45
C ALA A 356 -23.47 13.81 11.72
N PHE A 357 -22.44 12.99 11.97
CA PHE A 357 -21.06 13.47 12.09
C PHE A 357 -20.56 14.10 10.79
N ASN A 358 -20.94 13.57 9.62
CA ASN A 358 -20.54 14.15 8.33
C ASN A 358 -21.11 15.57 8.12
N PHE A 359 -22.33 15.83 8.56
CA PHE A 359 -22.94 17.17 8.53
C PHE A 359 -22.25 18.17 9.45
N ALA A 360 -21.61 17.72 10.51
CA ALA A 360 -20.95 18.58 11.49
C ALA A 360 -19.55 19.04 11.05
N LEU A 361 -18.93 18.45 10.03
CA LEU A 361 -17.60 18.87 9.58
C LEU A 361 -17.66 20.19 8.78
N ASN A 362 -17.14 21.27 9.34
CA ASN A 362 -17.04 22.58 8.68
C ASN A 362 -15.74 22.68 7.87
N PHE A 363 -15.67 21.94 6.77
CA PHE A 363 -14.49 21.89 5.90
C PHE A 363 -14.19 23.24 5.27
N GLU A 364 -15.22 23.97 4.80
CA GLU A 364 -15.06 25.23 4.06
C GLU A 364 -14.35 26.29 4.92
N GLU A 365 -14.72 26.37 6.19
CA GLU A 365 -14.07 27.29 7.13
C GLU A 365 -12.64 26.85 7.47
N MET A 366 -12.44 25.56 7.71
CA MET A 366 -11.08 25.00 7.92
C MET A 366 -10.21 25.26 6.70
N ASN A 367 -10.74 25.12 5.48
CA ASN A 367 -9.99 25.35 4.26
C ASN A 367 -9.57 26.83 4.12
N ARG A 368 -10.46 27.76 4.43
CA ARG A 368 -10.12 29.19 4.40
C ARG A 368 -9.09 29.56 5.48
N GLN A 369 -9.32 29.16 6.73
CA GLN A 369 -8.55 29.64 7.87
C GLN A 369 -7.23 28.91 8.07
N MET A 370 -7.19 27.61 7.79
CA MET A 370 -6.05 26.74 8.13
C MET A 370 -5.28 26.23 6.93
N PHE A 371 -5.95 26.10 5.77
CA PHE A 371 -5.37 25.50 4.57
C PHE A 371 -5.18 26.50 3.43
N PHE A 372 -5.43 27.78 3.67
CA PHE A 372 -5.23 28.83 2.66
C PHE A 372 -6.01 28.58 1.36
N GLY A 373 -7.18 27.94 1.44
CA GLY A 373 -8.01 27.61 0.29
C GLY A 373 -7.45 26.53 -0.63
N GLN A 374 -6.41 25.82 -0.23
CA GLN A 374 -5.64 24.95 -1.12
C GLN A 374 -6.24 23.55 -1.31
N TYR A 375 -7.11 23.10 -0.42
CA TYR A 375 -7.63 21.73 -0.44
C TYR A 375 -9.03 21.63 -1.05
N LYS A 376 -9.36 20.42 -1.49
CA LYS A 376 -10.71 19.99 -1.87
C LYS A 376 -11.17 18.90 -0.91
N ARG A 377 -12.47 18.87 -0.60
CA ARG A 377 -13.04 17.79 0.18
C ARG A 377 -13.08 16.50 -0.65
N VAL A 378 -12.61 15.38 -0.07
CA VAL A 378 -12.66 14.05 -0.69
C VAL A 378 -14.11 13.60 -0.80
N LYS A 379 -14.51 13.05 -1.95
CA LYS A 379 -15.87 12.58 -2.23
C LYS A 379 -15.95 11.14 -2.76
N SER A 380 -14.81 10.45 -2.78
CA SER A 380 -14.68 9.06 -3.25
C SER A 380 -13.53 8.37 -2.54
N TYR A 381 -13.63 7.05 -2.34
CA TYR A 381 -12.50 6.22 -1.90
C TYR A 381 -11.41 6.11 -2.98
N PHE A 382 -11.77 6.44 -4.22
CA PHE A 382 -10.87 6.45 -5.40
C PHE A 382 -10.70 7.88 -5.94
N GLU A 383 -10.64 8.87 -5.05
CA GLU A 383 -10.59 10.28 -5.38
C GLU A 383 -9.51 10.60 -6.42
N GLY A 384 -9.89 11.35 -7.48
CA GLY A 384 -8.97 11.77 -8.54
C GLY A 384 -8.73 10.76 -9.66
N MET A 385 -9.35 9.58 -9.60
CA MET A 385 -9.22 8.52 -10.60
C MET A 385 -10.53 8.26 -11.36
N GLU A 386 -10.45 7.63 -12.53
CA GLU A 386 -11.62 7.16 -13.29
C GLU A 386 -12.45 6.09 -12.54
N LEU A 387 -11.86 5.53 -11.49
CA LEU A 387 -12.45 4.52 -10.62
C LEU A 387 -13.48 5.10 -9.62
N ALA A 388 -13.49 6.43 -9.46
CA ALA A 388 -14.39 7.13 -8.55
C ALA A 388 -15.84 7.12 -9.07
N SER A 389 -16.78 6.78 -8.20
CA SER A 389 -18.21 6.91 -8.52
C SER A 389 -18.64 8.38 -8.63
N SER A 390 -19.57 8.68 -9.51
CA SER A 390 -20.11 10.02 -9.69
C SER A 390 -21.55 9.97 -10.22
N GLY A 391 -22.32 11.04 -10.06
CA GLY A 391 -23.70 11.11 -10.53
C GLY A 391 -24.57 9.98 -10.01
N LEU A 392 -25.51 9.52 -10.82
CA LEU A 392 -26.26 8.27 -10.61
C LEU A 392 -25.55 7.10 -11.29
N PRO A 393 -25.75 5.86 -10.80
CA PRO A 393 -25.15 4.70 -11.46
C PRO A 393 -25.81 4.44 -12.82
N GLU A 394 -25.00 4.16 -13.83
CA GLU A 394 -25.45 3.89 -15.19
C GLU A 394 -24.72 2.68 -15.80
N GLY A 395 -25.26 2.13 -16.88
CA GLY A 395 -24.62 1.09 -17.68
C GLY A 395 -24.15 -0.13 -16.87
N ALA A 396 -22.86 -0.46 -16.99
CA ALA A 396 -22.27 -1.62 -16.32
C ALA A 396 -22.22 -1.47 -14.80
N GLU A 397 -21.98 -0.26 -14.26
CA GLU A 397 -22.03 0.02 -12.82
C GLU A 397 -23.40 -0.30 -12.25
N LEU A 398 -24.47 0.20 -12.90
CA LEU A 398 -25.86 -0.07 -12.48
C LEU A 398 -26.16 -1.56 -12.52
N ALA A 399 -25.79 -2.26 -13.59
CA ALA A 399 -26.01 -3.71 -13.72
C ALA A 399 -25.32 -4.50 -12.58
N ILE A 400 -24.14 -4.10 -12.17
CA ILE A 400 -23.43 -4.71 -11.03
C ILE A 400 -24.15 -4.42 -9.72
N LEU A 401 -24.58 -3.17 -9.48
CA LEU A 401 -25.30 -2.77 -8.27
C LEU A 401 -26.66 -3.47 -8.14
N GLU A 402 -27.33 -3.76 -9.27
CA GLU A 402 -28.60 -4.52 -9.26
C GLU A 402 -28.44 -5.91 -8.64
N THR A 403 -27.27 -6.53 -8.73
CA THR A 403 -27.01 -7.85 -8.12
C THR A 403 -27.02 -7.84 -6.58
N VAL A 404 -26.92 -6.65 -5.98
CA VAL A 404 -26.90 -6.45 -4.53
C VAL A 404 -27.95 -5.46 -4.04
N ARG A 405 -28.95 -5.12 -4.88
CA ARG A 405 -29.93 -4.06 -4.64
C ARG A 405 -30.61 -4.16 -3.28
N ASP A 406 -30.99 -5.36 -2.86
CA ASP A 406 -31.68 -5.64 -1.60
C ASP A 406 -30.79 -5.53 -0.35
N LYS A 407 -29.47 -5.35 -0.52
CA LYS A 407 -28.45 -5.31 0.53
C LYS A 407 -27.78 -3.95 0.70
N VAL A 408 -28.19 -2.96 -0.08
CA VAL A 408 -27.60 -1.62 -0.08
C VAL A 408 -28.66 -0.55 0.16
N PRO A 409 -28.27 0.65 0.68
CA PRO A 409 -29.20 1.76 0.83
C PRO A 409 -29.84 2.16 -0.52
N PRO A 410 -31.15 2.47 -0.56
CA PRO A 410 -31.85 2.82 -1.81
C PRO A 410 -31.28 4.09 -2.47
N GLU A 411 -30.65 4.97 -1.69
CA GLU A 411 -29.97 6.18 -2.17
C GLU A 411 -28.82 5.89 -3.16
N VAL A 412 -28.24 4.70 -3.10
CA VAL A 412 -27.25 4.20 -4.08
C VAL A 412 -27.78 4.35 -5.52
N PHE A 413 -29.08 4.17 -5.74
CA PHE A 413 -29.73 4.22 -7.05
C PHE A 413 -30.42 5.53 -7.37
N THR A 414 -30.78 6.30 -6.35
CA THR A 414 -31.72 7.44 -6.51
C THR A 414 -31.09 8.80 -6.30
N THR A 415 -29.88 8.85 -5.71
CA THR A 415 -29.28 10.10 -5.29
C THR A 415 -27.77 10.13 -5.57
N ALA A 416 -27.30 11.18 -6.23
CA ALA A 416 -25.86 11.38 -6.38
C ALA A 416 -25.24 11.70 -5.02
N TYR A 417 -24.16 10.98 -4.66
CA TYR A 417 -23.47 11.24 -3.39
C TYR A 417 -22.77 12.60 -3.43
N THR A 418 -23.00 13.40 -2.39
CA THR A 418 -22.29 14.66 -2.16
C THR A 418 -22.03 14.84 -0.66
N ASN A 419 -20.90 15.45 -0.32
CA ASN A 419 -20.67 15.88 1.05
C ASN A 419 -21.52 17.10 1.39
N PRO A 420 -21.97 17.26 2.64
CA PRO A 420 -22.54 18.51 3.12
C PRO A 420 -21.56 19.67 2.96
N VAL A 421 -22.06 20.82 2.55
CA VAL A 421 -21.31 22.08 2.41
C VAL A 421 -21.68 23.02 3.55
N ASN A 422 -20.68 23.59 4.24
CA ASN A 422 -20.82 24.48 5.38
C ASN A 422 -20.18 25.86 5.08
N ASP A 423 -20.48 26.43 3.90
CA ASP A 423 -19.85 27.66 3.39
C ASP A 423 -20.39 28.96 4.02
N SER A 424 -21.48 28.86 4.77
CA SER A 424 -22.13 29.98 5.45
C SER A 424 -22.70 29.57 6.82
N PRO A 425 -22.91 30.52 7.74
CA PRO A 425 -23.58 30.25 9.02
C PRO A 425 -24.98 29.64 8.87
N ASP A 426 -25.69 29.99 7.80
CA ASP A 426 -27.05 29.47 7.52
C ASP A 426 -26.97 28.02 7.05
N ALA A 427 -26.05 27.70 6.14
CA ALA A 427 -25.80 26.33 5.71
C ALA A 427 -25.39 25.45 6.89
N MET A 428 -24.49 25.91 7.74
CA MET A 428 -24.08 25.18 8.95
C MET A 428 -25.26 24.94 9.90
N ARG A 429 -26.14 25.94 10.11
CA ARG A 429 -27.35 25.77 10.92
C ARG A 429 -28.30 24.74 10.31
N ALA A 430 -28.49 24.76 8.99
CA ALA A 430 -29.35 23.82 8.29
C ALA A 430 -28.80 22.39 8.41
N ASN A 431 -27.50 22.22 8.21
CA ASN A 431 -26.82 20.93 8.32
C ASN A 431 -26.86 20.38 9.76
N LEU A 432 -26.69 21.22 10.79
CA LEU A 432 -26.84 20.77 12.19
C LEU A 432 -28.28 20.40 12.54
N ARG A 433 -29.31 21.06 11.96
CA ARG A 433 -30.72 20.63 12.13
C ARG A 433 -30.94 19.24 11.52
N GLU A 434 -30.40 19.00 10.33
CA GLU A 434 -30.49 17.68 9.69
C GLU A 434 -29.74 16.61 10.52
N ALA A 435 -28.54 16.90 11.02
CA ALA A 435 -27.83 16.03 11.94
C ALA A 435 -28.65 15.70 13.19
N THR A 436 -29.32 16.70 13.79
CA THR A 436 -30.19 16.51 14.95
C THR A 436 -31.39 15.62 14.63
N ARG A 437 -31.99 15.78 13.44
CA ARG A 437 -33.09 14.93 12.97
C ARG A 437 -32.63 13.46 12.86
N LEU A 438 -31.48 13.21 12.23
CA LEU A 438 -30.91 11.88 12.06
C LEU A 438 -30.59 11.22 13.39
N LEU A 439 -30.00 11.97 14.35
CA LEU A 439 -29.71 11.45 15.69
C LEU A 439 -30.97 11.09 16.44
N ARG A 440 -32.04 11.89 16.32
CA ARG A 440 -33.35 11.58 16.93
C ARG A 440 -33.94 10.30 16.34
N GLU A 441 -33.91 10.14 15.02
CA GLU A 441 -34.37 8.92 14.36
C GLU A 441 -33.53 7.68 14.72
N ALA A 442 -32.26 7.88 15.08
CA ALA A 442 -31.37 6.84 15.58
C ALA A 442 -31.57 6.53 17.07
N GLY A 443 -32.51 7.21 17.75
CA GLY A 443 -32.85 6.94 19.15
C GLY A 443 -32.11 7.78 20.17
N TYR A 444 -31.60 8.96 19.77
CA TYR A 444 -30.95 9.91 20.66
C TYR A 444 -31.75 11.22 20.78
N GLU A 445 -31.65 11.88 21.93
CA GLU A 445 -32.22 13.20 22.12
C GLU A 445 -31.28 14.10 22.97
N VAL A 446 -31.45 15.42 22.87
CA VAL A 446 -30.68 16.35 23.67
C VAL A 446 -31.42 16.66 24.98
N ARG A 447 -30.78 16.31 26.13
CA ARG A 447 -31.21 16.67 27.49
C ARG A 447 -30.10 17.44 28.17
N ASP A 448 -30.38 18.59 28.73
CA ASP A 448 -29.41 19.44 29.46
C ASP A 448 -28.11 19.68 28.66
N ARG A 449 -28.26 20.01 27.37
CA ARG A 449 -27.16 20.22 26.39
C ARG A 449 -26.30 18.98 26.11
N ARG A 450 -26.75 17.78 26.47
CA ARG A 450 -26.07 16.51 26.21
C ARG A 450 -26.96 15.64 25.33
N LEU A 451 -26.37 15.06 24.32
CA LEU A 451 -27.02 14.01 23.55
C LEU A 451 -27.06 12.74 24.37
N VAL A 452 -28.22 12.18 24.58
CA VAL A 452 -28.40 10.96 25.38
C VAL A 452 -29.17 9.91 24.59
N ASP A 453 -28.85 8.66 24.81
CA ASP A 453 -29.66 7.54 24.30
C ASP A 453 -31.01 7.54 25.03
N ILE A 454 -32.09 7.54 24.27
CA ILE A 454 -33.47 7.66 24.79
C ILE A 454 -33.82 6.47 25.71
N LYS A 455 -33.29 5.28 25.42
CA LYS A 455 -33.61 4.05 26.15
C LYS A 455 -32.84 3.93 27.46
N THR A 456 -31.55 4.31 27.43
CA THR A 456 -30.65 4.09 28.56
C THR A 456 -30.37 5.35 29.38
N GLY A 457 -30.64 6.54 28.82
CA GLY A 457 -30.28 7.83 29.41
C GLY A 457 -28.79 8.13 29.43
N GLN A 458 -27.96 7.27 28.85
CA GLN A 458 -26.52 7.44 28.83
C GLN A 458 -26.10 8.56 27.86
N PRO A 459 -25.16 9.44 28.24
CA PRO A 459 -24.66 10.48 27.37
C PRO A 459 -23.84 9.89 26.22
N PHE A 460 -23.97 10.48 25.02
CA PHE A 460 -23.17 10.13 23.86
C PHE A 460 -21.78 10.76 23.99
N THR A 461 -20.77 9.91 24.18
CA THR A 461 -19.36 10.30 24.22
C THR A 461 -18.63 9.71 23.02
N ALA A 462 -17.65 10.43 22.49
CA ALA A 462 -16.77 9.93 21.41
C ALA A 462 -15.34 10.37 21.66
N GLU A 463 -14.39 9.44 21.52
CA GLU A 463 -12.95 9.72 21.59
C GLU A 463 -12.36 9.72 20.18
N VAL A 464 -11.62 10.76 19.81
CA VAL A 464 -10.74 10.74 18.64
C VAL A 464 -9.33 10.40 19.12
N LEU A 465 -8.81 9.28 18.65
CA LEU A 465 -7.46 8.81 18.95
C LEU A 465 -6.49 9.24 17.86
N ILE A 466 -5.37 9.86 18.23
CA ILE A 466 -4.28 10.27 17.32
C ILE A 466 -2.91 9.96 17.92
N ASP A 467 -1.91 9.82 17.06
CA ASP A 467 -0.49 9.60 17.38
C ASP A 467 0.37 10.86 17.11
N GLN A 468 -0.12 11.76 16.24
CA GLN A 468 0.62 12.94 15.82
C GLN A 468 -0.04 14.22 16.36
N PRO A 469 0.69 15.03 17.17
CA PRO A 469 0.15 16.26 17.76
C PRO A 469 -0.37 17.27 16.73
N GLU A 470 0.13 17.24 15.50
CA GLU A 470 -0.30 18.13 14.43
C GLU A 470 -1.78 17.98 14.09
N TRP A 471 -2.38 16.83 14.34
CA TRP A 471 -3.81 16.59 14.15
C TRP A 471 -4.68 17.32 15.18
N GLU A 472 -4.16 17.67 16.35
CA GLU A 472 -4.93 18.35 17.39
C GLU A 472 -5.61 19.61 16.85
N ARG A 473 -4.84 20.48 16.18
CA ARG A 473 -5.36 21.73 15.60
C ARG A 473 -6.43 21.50 14.53
N LEU A 474 -6.49 20.32 13.93
CA LEU A 474 -7.45 19.94 12.88
C LEU A 474 -8.70 19.27 13.47
N VAL A 475 -8.56 18.56 14.59
CA VAL A 475 -9.67 17.90 15.29
C VAL A 475 -10.46 18.88 16.15
N LEU A 476 -9.80 19.83 16.82
CA LEU A 476 -10.46 20.78 17.73
C LEU A 476 -11.55 21.63 17.05
N PRO A 477 -11.39 22.16 15.81
CA PRO A 477 -12.47 22.85 15.10
C PRO A 477 -13.66 21.95 14.80
N TYR A 478 -13.45 20.66 14.60
CA TYR A 478 -14.53 19.71 14.37
C TYR A 478 -15.32 19.38 15.66
N LYS A 479 -14.68 19.47 16.82
CA LYS A 479 -15.30 19.27 18.12
C LYS A 479 -16.45 20.23 18.38
N GLN A 480 -16.30 21.52 18.06
CA GLN A 480 -17.30 22.54 18.37
C GLN A 480 -18.70 22.28 17.75
N PRO A 481 -18.83 21.95 16.44
CA PRO A 481 -20.12 21.59 15.87
C PRO A 481 -20.73 20.33 16.49
N LEU A 482 -19.91 19.35 16.88
CA LEU A 482 -20.38 18.13 17.55
C LEU A 482 -20.91 18.44 18.95
N GLU A 483 -20.27 19.33 19.70
CA GLU A 483 -20.76 19.81 21.01
C GLU A 483 -22.08 20.56 20.90
N ARG A 484 -22.32 21.29 19.80
CA ARG A 484 -23.61 21.92 19.52
C ARG A 484 -24.73 20.91 19.28
N LEU A 485 -24.41 19.69 18.83
CA LEU A 485 -25.33 18.54 18.77
C LEU A 485 -25.48 17.83 20.12
N GLY A 486 -24.77 18.24 21.17
CA GLY A 486 -24.73 17.62 22.47
C GLY A 486 -23.77 16.43 22.59
N ILE A 487 -23.01 16.12 21.55
CA ILE A 487 -22.02 15.03 21.52
C ILE A 487 -20.78 15.46 22.32
N GLN A 488 -20.42 14.68 23.34
CA GLN A 488 -19.22 14.94 24.16
C GLN A 488 -18.00 14.30 23.48
N MET A 489 -17.26 15.09 22.69
CA MET A 489 -16.05 14.63 22.02
C MET A 489 -14.80 14.93 22.85
N SER A 490 -13.95 13.92 23.04
CA SER A 490 -12.61 14.03 23.60
C SER A 490 -11.54 13.72 22.56
N LEU A 491 -10.34 14.28 22.75
CA LEU A 491 -9.16 14.00 21.95
C LEU A 491 -8.14 13.27 22.83
N ARG A 492 -7.62 12.15 22.33
CA ARG A 492 -6.57 11.38 22.99
C ARG A 492 -5.34 11.32 22.10
N ILE A 493 -4.24 11.88 22.57
CA ILE A 493 -2.94 11.80 21.93
C ILE A 493 -2.12 10.74 22.67
N VAL A 494 -1.52 9.81 21.93
CA VAL A 494 -0.67 8.74 22.45
C VAL A 494 0.59 8.61 21.60
N ASP A 495 1.61 7.91 22.10
CA ASP A 495 2.79 7.57 21.29
C ASP A 495 2.48 6.49 20.23
N ASP A 496 3.38 6.35 19.24
CA ASP A 496 3.21 5.44 18.12
C ASP A 496 2.98 3.99 18.56
N ALA A 497 3.71 3.51 19.57
CA ALA A 497 3.61 2.13 20.04
C ALA A 497 2.25 1.87 20.71
N GLN A 498 1.77 2.80 21.51
CA GLN A 498 0.45 2.73 22.14
C GLN A 498 -0.66 2.85 21.10
N TYR A 499 -0.49 3.73 20.09
CA TYR A 499 -1.44 3.89 18.99
C TYR A 499 -1.61 2.58 18.21
N GLU A 500 -0.51 1.98 17.76
CA GLU A 500 -0.51 0.70 17.04
C GLU A 500 -1.14 -0.44 17.87
N ASN A 501 -0.84 -0.51 19.17
CA ASN A 501 -1.45 -1.51 20.05
C ASN A 501 -2.97 -1.34 20.17
N ARG A 502 -3.44 -0.10 20.31
CA ARG A 502 -4.88 0.21 20.37
C ARG A 502 -5.56 -0.09 19.04
N LEU A 503 -4.93 0.23 17.90
CA LEU A 503 -5.45 -0.13 16.57
C LEU A 503 -5.63 -1.64 16.42
N ARG A 504 -4.63 -2.43 16.82
CA ARG A 504 -4.67 -3.90 16.72
C ARG A 504 -5.78 -4.52 17.58
N GLN A 505 -6.08 -3.91 18.71
CA GLN A 505 -7.13 -4.35 19.64
C GLN A 505 -8.50 -3.72 19.34
N TRP A 506 -8.58 -2.85 18.30
CA TRP A 506 -9.76 -2.05 17.97
C TRP A 506 -10.26 -1.20 19.15
N ASP A 507 -9.34 -0.77 20.02
CA ASP A 507 -9.63 0.06 21.20
C ASP A 507 -9.61 1.55 20.85
N TYR A 508 -10.58 1.97 20.06
CA TYR A 508 -10.85 3.36 19.69
C TYR A 508 -12.29 3.56 19.26
N ASP A 509 -12.75 4.80 19.28
CA ASP A 509 -14.03 5.22 18.75
C ASP A 509 -13.88 5.76 17.32
N ILE A 510 -13.02 6.76 17.16
CA ILE A 510 -12.72 7.44 15.89
C ILE A 510 -11.20 7.59 15.76
N ILE A 511 -10.68 7.39 14.57
CA ILE A 511 -9.27 7.60 14.22
C ILE A 511 -9.17 8.44 12.94
N VAL A 512 -7.99 9.02 12.70
CA VAL A 512 -7.63 9.49 11.36
C VAL A 512 -7.08 8.30 10.58
N ALA A 513 -7.72 7.97 9.46
CA ALA A 513 -7.31 6.83 8.64
C ALA A 513 -7.25 7.22 7.16
N SER A 514 -6.33 6.57 6.45
CA SER A 514 -6.20 6.72 5.00
C SER A 514 -6.09 5.35 4.34
N TRP A 515 -6.80 5.19 3.23
CA TRP A 515 -6.68 4.02 2.35
C TRP A 515 -6.24 4.51 0.98
N GLY A 516 -4.97 4.27 0.67
CA GLY A 516 -4.42 4.51 -0.66
C GLY A 516 -4.95 3.49 -1.66
N GLN A 517 -5.24 3.94 -2.87
CA GLN A 517 -5.76 3.11 -3.95
C GLN A 517 -4.80 3.15 -5.14
N SER A 518 -4.63 2.01 -5.79
CA SER A 518 -3.87 1.88 -7.03
C SER A 518 -4.75 2.20 -8.26
N LEU A 519 -4.10 2.29 -9.42
CA LEU A 519 -4.81 2.40 -10.70
C LEU A 519 -5.62 1.14 -11.05
N SER A 520 -5.31 0.02 -10.43
CA SER A 520 -6.02 -1.25 -10.62
C SER A 520 -6.19 -1.93 -9.27
N PRO A 521 -7.24 -1.52 -8.53
CA PRO A 521 -7.55 -2.13 -7.25
C PRO A 521 -7.89 -3.61 -7.40
N GLY A 522 -7.47 -4.43 -6.44
CA GLY A 522 -7.59 -5.87 -6.50
C GLY A 522 -7.68 -6.52 -5.12
N ASN A 523 -6.79 -7.47 -4.83
CA ASN A 523 -6.82 -8.29 -3.63
C ASN A 523 -6.66 -7.52 -2.31
N GLU A 524 -6.04 -6.33 -2.32
CA GLU A 524 -5.95 -5.47 -1.14
C GLU A 524 -7.31 -5.02 -0.63
N GLN A 525 -8.33 -4.94 -1.50
CA GLN A 525 -9.68 -4.56 -1.11
C GLN A 525 -10.31 -5.55 -0.11
N ARG A 526 -9.91 -6.83 -0.17
CA ARG A 526 -10.30 -7.81 0.87
C ARG A 526 -9.77 -7.40 2.23
N GLY A 527 -8.51 -6.96 2.30
CA GLY A 527 -7.90 -6.49 3.55
C GLY A 527 -8.50 -5.18 4.08
N TYR A 528 -9.02 -4.34 3.19
CA TYR A 528 -9.59 -3.03 3.54
C TYR A 528 -11.04 -3.13 4.02
N TRP A 529 -11.89 -3.93 3.35
CA TRP A 529 -13.34 -3.80 3.49
C TRP A 529 -14.08 -5.10 3.75
N SER A 530 -13.46 -6.30 3.58
CA SER A 530 -14.21 -7.57 3.69
C SER A 530 -14.65 -7.87 5.11
N SER A 531 -15.79 -8.59 5.22
CA SER A 531 -16.30 -9.07 6.50
C SER A 531 -15.31 -9.97 7.23
N LYS A 532 -14.52 -10.78 6.50
CA LYS A 532 -13.46 -11.62 7.06
C LYS A 532 -12.36 -10.79 7.73
N ALA A 533 -11.93 -9.71 7.08
CA ALA A 533 -10.90 -8.83 7.61
C ALA A 533 -11.35 -8.05 8.85
N ALA A 534 -12.65 -7.87 9.06
CA ALA A 534 -13.18 -7.15 10.23
C ALA A 534 -12.81 -7.81 11.57
N ASP A 535 -12.62 -9.14 11.60
CA ASP A 535 -12.25 -9.90 12.80
C ASP A 535 -10.77 -10.31 12.83
N GLN A 536 -9.99 -9.90 11.82
CA GLN A 536 -8.58 -10.25 11.71
C GLN A 536 -7.71 -9.13 12.27
N GLN A 537 -7.03 -9.38 13.38
CA GLN A 537 -6.09 -8.42 13.98
C GLN A 537 -4.98 -8.04 13.00
N GLY A 538 -4.68 -6.74 12.93
CA GLY A 538 -3.67 -6.20 12.02
C GLY A 538 -4.16 -6.05 10.57
N SER A 539 -5.44 -6.36 10.28
CA SER A 539 -6.04 -6.04 8.99
C SER A 539 -6.22 -4.53 8.82
N ARG A 540 -6.40 -4.09 7.58
CA ARG A 540 -6.71 -2.69 7.26
C ARG A 540 -8.21 -2.37 7.31
N ASN A 541 -9.08 -3.35 7.66
CA ASN A 541 -10.49 -3.08 7.94
C ASN A 541 -10.65 -2.40 9.31
N LEU A 542 -10.12 -1.19 9.40
CA LEU A 542 -10.11 -0.38 10.62
C LEU A 542 -11.53 -0.02 11.07
N VAL A 543 -12.44 0.14 10.14
CA VAL A 543 -13.85 0.46 10.42
C VAL A 543 -14.59 -0.70 11.08
N GLY A 544 -14.29 -1.94 10.71
CA GLY A 544 -15.02 -3.13 11.15
C GLY A 544 -16.21 -3.46 10.25
N ILE A 545 -16.09 -3.20 8.96
CA ILE A 545 -17.14 -3.45 7.96
C ILE A 545 -17.43 -4.95 7.88
N LYS A 546 -18.70 -5.29 8.06
CA LYS A 546 -19.28 -6.62 7.81
C LYS A 546 -20.54 -6.42 6.98
N ASN A 547 -20.37 -6.43 5.66
CA ASN A 547 -21.46 -6.14 4.72
C ASN A 547 -21.40 -7.10 3.53
N PRO A 548 -22.40 -8.00 3.36
CA PRO A 548 -22.41 -8.97 2.27
C PRO A 548 -22.42 -8.35 0.87
N ALA A 549 -22.96 -7.14 0.71
CA ALA A 549 -22.90 -6.43 -0.58
C ALA A 549 -21.46 -5.99 -0.88
N VAL A 550 -20.74 -5.45 0.11
CA VAL A 550 -19.33 -5.07 -0.02
C VAL A 550 -18.49 -6.31 -0.35
N ASP A 551 -18.70 -7.44 0.35
CA ASP A 551 -17.99 -8.69 0.06
C ASP A 551 -18.20 -9.14 -1.39
N ALA A 552 -19.45 -9.13 -1.87
CA ALA A 552 -19.77 -9.51 -3.24
C ALA A 552 -19.13 -8.57 -4.29
N LEU A 553 -19.13 -7.26 -4.03
CA LEU A 553 -18.54 -6.27 -4.92
C LEU A 553 -17.00 -6.34 -4.95
N ILE A 554 -16.34 -6.68 -3.83
CA ILE A 554 -14.90 -6.96 -3.79
C ILE A 554 -14.56 -8.13 -4.71
N GLU A 555 -15.27 -9.25 -4.58
CA GLU A 555 -15.03 -10.41 -5.45
C GLU A 555 -15.30 -10.06 -6.92
N ARG A 556 -16.38 -9.33 -7.21
CA ARG A 556 -16.69 -8.87 -8.56
C ARG A 556 -15.58 -8.01 -9.18
N LEU A 557 -14.94 -7.15 -8.37
CA LEU A 557 -13.82 -6.31 -8.76
C LEU A 557 -12.56 -7.15 -9.03
N ILE A 558 -12.19 -8.07 -8.13
CA ILE A 558 -10.97 -8.88 -8.23
C ILE A 558 -10.99 -9.78 -9.47
N TYR A 559 -12.17 -10.31 -9.82
CA TYR A 559 -12.36 -11.18 -10.98
C TYR A 559 -12.81 -10.43 -12.24
N ALA A 560 -12.62 -9.11 -12.29
CA ALA A 560 -12.88 -8.34 -13.50
C ALA A 560 -12.08 -8.86 -14.69
N THR A 561 -12.71 -8.93 -15.86
CA THR A 561 -12.12 -9.56 -17.05
C THR A 561 -11.41 -8.57 -17.99
N ASN A 562 -11.70 -7.27 -17.83
CA ASN A 562 -11.11 -6.20 -18.62
C ASN A 562 -11.17 -4.87 -17.83
N ARG A 563 -10.52 -3.83 -18.37
CA ARG A 563 -10.44 -2.50 -17.70
C ARG A 563 -11.80 -1.87 -17.45
N ALA A 564 -12.69 -1.89 -18.44
CA ALA A 564 -14.02 -1.28 -18.30
C ALA A 564 -14.85 -1.97 -17.21
N ASP A 565 -14.72 -3.29 -17.11
CA ASP A 565 -15.35 -4.11 -16.09
C ASP A 565 -14.79 -3.81 -14.68
N LEU A 566 -13.47 -3.65 -14.55
CA LEU A 566 -12.84 -3.24 -13.30
C LEU A 566 -13.30 -1.84 -12.86
N VAL A 567 -13.36 -0.89 -13.79
CA VAL A 567 -13.83 0.47 -13.50
C VAL A 567 -15.26 0.44 -12.98
N ALA A 568 -16.16 -0.25 -13.66
CA ALA A 568 -17.57 -0.34 -13.25
C ALA A 568 -17.74 -1.03 -11.89
N ALA A 569 -17.02 -2.13 -11.65
CA ALA A 569 -17.06 -2.84 -10.37
C ALA A 569 -16.49 -1.98 -9.22
N THR A 570 -15.44 -1.21 -9.49
CA THR A 570 -14.85 -0.30 -8.50
C THR A 570 -15.79 0.87 -8.19
N GLN A 571 -16.41 1.46 -9.20
CA GLN A 571 -17.41 2.53 -9.01
C GLN A 571 -18.60 2.02 -8.18
N ALA A 572 -19.07 0.80 -8.42
CA ALA A 572 -20.12 0.18 -7.63
C ALA A 572 -19.72 0.00 -6.15
N LEU A 573 -18.50 -0.50 -5.90
CA LEU A 573 -17.96 -0.63 -4.55
C LEU A 573 -17.83 0.72 -3.85
N ASP A 574 -17.23 1.72 -4.51
CA ASP A 574 -17.05 3.08 -4.00
C ASP A 574 -18.38 3.69 -3.56
N ARG A 575 -19.41 3.60 -4.41
CA ARG A 575 -20.75 4.12 -4.14
C ARG A 575 -21.39 3.47 -2.92
N VAL A 576 -21.28 2.16 -2.78
CA VAL A 576 -21.81 1.44 -1.62
C VAL A 576 -21.06 1.82 -0.34
N LEU A 577 -19.74 1.94 -0.38
CA LEU A 577 -18.94 2.40 0.76
C LEU A 577 -19.35 3.82 1.19
N LEU A 578 -19.53 4.75 0.25
CA LEU A 578 -19.92 6.14 0.51
C LEU A 578 -21.30 6.22 1.17
N TRP A 579 -22.32 5.53 0.64
CA TRP A 579 -23.68 5.59 1.15
C TRP A 579 -23.89 4.86 2.49
N ASN A 580 -22.90 4.09 2.96
CA ASN A 580 -22.88 3.54 4.31
C ASN A 580 -22.25 4.48 5.35
N PHE A 581 -21.67 5.60 4.95
CA PHE A 581 -21.07 6.61 5.85
C PHE A 581 -20.08 6.00 6.85
N TYR A 582 -19.25 5.06 6.42
CA TYR A 582 -18.24 4.43 7.28
C TYR A 582 -17.20 5.41 7.80
N VAL A 583 -17.06 6.53 7.13
CA VAL A 583 -16.10 7.59 7.44
C VAL A 583 -16.71 8.97 7.25
N VAL A 584 -16.09 9.99 7.85
CA VAL A 584 -16.27 11.39 7.47
C VAL A 584 -15.11 11.76 6.56
N PRO A 585 -15.35 11.94 5.24
CA PRO A 585 -14.29 12.28 4.29
C PRO A 585 -13.64 13.62 4.66
N GLN A 586 -12.32 13.64 4.64
CA GLN A 586 -11.51 14.82 4.88
C GLN A 586 -11.19 15.53 3.55
N TRP A 587 -9.94 15.79 3.25
CA TRP A 587 -9.51 16.63 2.15
C TRP A 587 -8.28 16.09 1.44
N THR A 588 -8.12 16.53 0.19
CA THR A 588 -6.95 16.25 -0.63
C THR A 588 -6.47 17.49 -1.35
N TYR A 589 -5.19 17.53 -1.66
CA TYR A 589 -4.63 18.56 -2.54
C TYR A 589 -4.62 18.10 -4.02
N GLY A 590 -4.49 16.80 -4.26
CA GLY A 590 -4.42 16.22 -5.60
C GLY A 590 -3.09 16.42 -6.33
N LYS A 591 -2.08 16.98 -5.65
CA LYS A 591 -0.72 17.19 -6.17
C LYS A 591 0.31 16.95 -5.09
N VAL A 592 1.52 16.62 -5.49
CA VAL A 592 2.70 16.61 -4.62
C VAL A 592 3.40 17.96 -4.72
N ARG A 593 3.48 18.70 -3.62
CA ARG A 593 4.27 19.92 -3.53
C ARG A 593 5.72 19.55 -3.26
N SER A 594 6.65 20.04 -4.06
CA SER A 594 8.06 19.84 -3.82
C SER A 594 8.85 21.15 -3.85
N ALA A 595 9.88 21.21 -3.05
CA ALA A 595 10.90 22.23 -3.13
C ALA A 595 12.25 21.54 -3.24
N ARG A 596 13.12 22.02 -4.13
CA ARG A 596 14.46 21.47 -4.33
C ARG A 596 15.49 22.54 -4.60
N TRP A 597 16.69 22.30 -4.18
CA TRP A 597 17.84 23.02 -4.68
C TRP A 597 18.09 22.61 -6.13
N ASP A 598 18.22 23.55 -7.06
CA ASP A 598 18.24 23.27 -8.51
C ASP A 598 19.61 22.74 -8.98
N ARG A 599 19.95 21.54 -8.52
CA ARG A 599 21.17 20.80 -8.85
C ARG A 599 20.93 19.61 -9.77
N PHE A 600 19.71 19.41 -10.21
CA PHE A 600 19.32 18.16 -10.86
C PHE A 600 18.83 18.38 -12.29
N GLY A 601 19.20 17.45 -13.15
CA GLY A 601 18.55 17.20 -14.42
C GLY A 601 17.46 16.15 -14.30
N ARG A 602 16.51 16.16 -15.21
CA ARG A 602 15.39 15.23 -15.25
C ARG A 602 14.98 14.89 -16.68
N PRO A 603 14.35 13.74 -16.92
CA PRO A 603 13.80 13.43 -18.24
C PRO A 603 12.61 14.35 -18.58
N ASP A 604 12.35 14.45 -19.87
CA ASP A 604 11.16 15.08 -20.44
C ASP A 604 10.62 14.18 -21.56
N PRO A 605 9.42 13.60 -21.41
CA PRO A 605 8.50 13.77 -20.29
C PRO A 605 8.93 13.05 -19.01
N LEU A 606 8.38 13.48 -17.87
CA LEU A 606 8.41 12.71 -16.63
C LEU A 606 7.51 11.48 -16.71
N PRO A 607 7.76 10.44 -15.91
CA PRO A 607 6.88 9.27 -15.88
C PRO A 607 5.45 9.64 -15.48
N LYS A 608 4.48 9.26 -16.29
CA LYS A 608 3.07 9.65 -16.15
C LYS A 608 2.49 9.32 -14.76
N TYR A 609 2.82 8.14 -14.24
CA TYR A 609 2.29 7.63 -12.97
C TYR A 609 3.32 7.59 -11.84
N GLY A 610 4.52 8.10 -12.07
CA GLY A 610 5.62 8.06 -11.11
C GLY A 610 5.78 9.35 -10.29
N PHE A 611 4.76 10.19 -10.15
CA PHE A 611 4.86 11.53 -9.56
C PHE A 611 5.98 12.34 -10.22
N SER A 612 7.00 12.74 -9.44
CA SER A 612 8.21 13.40 -9.98
C SER A 612 9.22 12.44 -10.58
N GLY A 613 9.16 11.14 -10.24
CA GLY A 613 10.21 10.17 -10.56
C GLY A 613 11.53 10.38 -9.83
N PHE A 614 11.60 11.38 -8.92
CA PHE A 614 12.79 11.65 -8.11
C PHE A 614 12.92 10.65 -6.95
N PRO A 615 14.12 10.14 -6.64
CA PRO A 615 15.41 10.35 -7.29
C PRO A 615 15.70 9.40 -8.46
N THR A 616 14.85 8.41 -8.72
CA THR A 616 15.12 7.22 -9.52
C THR A 616 15.53 7.52 -10.96
N VAL A 617 14.84 8.46 -11.65
CA VAL A 617 15.09 8.79 -13.05
C VAL A 617 15.78 10.15 -13.25
N TRP A 618 16.08 10.87 -12.16
CA TRP A 618 16.79 12.14 -12.19
C TRP A 618 18.30 11.91 -12.07
N TRP A 619 19.09 12.95 -12.34
CA TRP A 619 20.54 12.90 -12.26
C TRP A 619 21.12 14.19 -11.69
N TRP A 620 22.36 14.13 -11.24
CA TRP A 620 23.14 15.30 -10.87
C TRP A 620 23.53 16.09 -12.11
N ASP A 621 23.15 17.37 -12.16
CA ASP A 621 23.51 18.31 -13.22
C ASP A 621 24.63 19.23 -12.71
N GLN A 622 25.84 19.01 -13.20
CA GLN A 622 27.02 19.75 -12.75
C GLN A 622 26.92 21.26 -13.07
N ALA A 623 26.33 21.63 -14.20
CA ALA A 623 26.19 23.04 -14.58
C ALA A 623 25.21 23.78 -13.65
N LYS A 624 24.10 23.15 -13.34
CA LYS A 624 23.11 23.65 -12.35
C LYS A 624 23.72 23.70 -10.95
N ALA A 625 24.40 22.65 -10.54
CA ALA A 625 25.05 22.60 -9.22
C ALA A 625 26.05 23.71 -9.03
N THR A 626 26.80 24.03 -10.08
CA THR A 626 27.79 25.16 -10.07
C THR A 626 27.09 26.51 -9.92
N LYS A 627 25.91 26.71 -10.57
CA LYS A 627 25.13 27.95 -10.44
C LYS A 627 24.52 28.12 -9.04
N VAL A 628 24.09 27.04 -8.43
CA VAL A 628 23.57 27.05 -7.05
C VAL A 628 24.66 27.43 -6.05
N GLY A 629 25.93 27.18 -6.39
CA GLY A 629 27.09 27.48 -5.60
C GLY A 629 27.51 26.32 -4.69
N SER A 630 28.81 26.40 -4.27
CA SER A 630 29.33 25.47 -3.27
C SER A 630 28.71 25.77 -1.92
N ARG A 631 28.48 24.71 -1.16
CA ARG A 631 28.06 24.76 0.24
C ARG A 631 29.03 25.58 1.06
N SER A 632 28.53 26.58 1.77
CA SER A 632 29.27 27.28 2.81
C SER A 632 29.45 26.39 4.02
#